data_368e297a8515aa01d762816b85b32f6b
#
_entry.id   368e297a8515aa01d762816b85b32f6b
#
_cell.length_a   1.000
_cell.length_b   1.000
_cell.length_c   1.000
_cell.angle_alpha   90.00
_cell.angle_beta   90.00
_cell.angle_gamma   90.00
#
_symmetry.space_group_name_H-M   'P 1'
#
loop_
_entity.id
_entity.type
_entity.pdbx_description
1 polymer ?
#
loop_
_entity_poly.entity_id
_entity_poly.type
_entity_poly.pdbx_seq_one_letter_code
_entity_poly.pdbx_strand_id
1 'polypeptide(L)'
;GNVYFVADAEPVQLWSWIEDLLRALGLPGPSRSISLRTALLYGTALDAVRRLIPAMAPAGLSRFVALQLGTSHSFSTRRAAEDFGYAPTIHNEDGRKELVECLTTMPPPPQDRCRR
;
A
#
# COMPACT_ATOMS: atom_id res chain seq x y z
N GLY A 1 -11.81 -9.86 -24.75
CA GLY A 1 -11.97 -10.21 -23.33
C GLY A 1 -12.39 -9.00 -22.50
N ASN A 2 -13.15 -9.22 -21.46
CA ASN A 2 -13.56 -8.16 -20.53
C ASN A 2 -12.50 -8.01 -19.42
N VAL A 3 -12.38 -6.80 -18.88
CA VAL A 3 -11.52 -6.49 -17.73
C VAL A 3 -12.40 -6.18 -16.53
N TYR A 4 -12.06 -6.76 -15.38
CA TYR A 4 -12.82 -6.62 -14.15
C TYR A 4 -11.92 -6.13 -13.02
N PHE A 5 -12.48 -5.28 -12.16
CA PHE A 5 -11.88 -4.96 -10.89
C PHE A 5 -12.42 -5.91 -9.81
N VAL A 6 -11.50 -6.41 -9.01
CA VAL A 6 -11.76 -7.28 -7.86
C VAL A 6 -11.19 -6.55 -6.65
N ALA A 7 -12.01 -6.24 -5.68
CA ALA A 7 -11.64 -5.49 -4.49
C ALA A 7 -12.59 -5.84 -3.34
N ASP A 8 -12.27 -5.40 -2.14
CA ASP A 8 -13.14 -5.51 -0.98
C ASP A 8 -14.47 -4.75 -1.17
N ALA A 9 -15.49 -5.14 -0.42
CA ALA A 9 -16.81 -4.53 -0.50
C ALA A 9 -16.80 -3.06 -0.07
N GLU A 10 -15.95 -2.70 0.90
CA GLU A 10 -15.91 -1.37 1.50
C GLU A 10 -14.54 -0.71 1.30
N PRO A 11 -14.53 0.58 0.94
CA PRO A 11 -13.29 1.33 0.84
C PRO A 11 -12.70 1.56 2.25
N VAL A 12 -11.40 1.39 2.38
CA VAL A 12 -10.68 1.63 3.64
C VAL A 12 -9.82 2.88 3.55
N GLN A 13 -9.68 3.56 4.68
CA GLN A 13 -8.72 4.64 4.86
C GLN A 13 -7.33 4.03 5.06
N LEU A 14 -6.50 4.05 4.03
CA LEU A 14 -5.19 3.36 4.01
C LEU A 14 -4.33 3.69 5.24
N TRP A 15 -4.19 4.95 5.59
CA TRP A 15 -3.31 5.36 6.68
C TRP A 15 -3.81 4.94 8.05
N SER A 16 -5.11 5.06 8.31
CA SER A 16 -5.74 4.56 9.55
C SER A 16 -5.59 3.04 9.65
N TRP A 17 -5.79 2.33 8.54
CA TRP A 17 -5.63 0.88 8.50
C TRP A 17 -4.19 0.45 8.81
N ILE A 18 -3.19 1.15 8.25
CA ILE A 18 -1.77 0.91 8.55
C ILE A 18 -1.45 1.20 10.03
N GLU A 19 -1.95 2.31 10.57
CA GLU A 19 -1.75 2.66 11.99
C GLU A 19 -2.32 1.60 12.92
N ASP A 20 -3.52 1.10 12.64
CA ASP A 20 -4.17 0.06 13.43
C ASP A 20 -3.41 -1.28 13.34
N LEU A 21 -2.91 -1.63 12.15
CA LEU A 21 -2.07 -2.82 11.96
C LEU A 21 -0.78 -2.71 12.78
N LEU A 22 -0.06 -1.60 12.68
CA LEU A 22 1.19 -1.39 13.42
C LEU A 22 0.95 -1.40 14.94
N ARG A 23 -0.14 -0.79 15.39
CA ARG A 23 -0.54 -0.81 16.81
C ARG A 23 -0.81 -2.23 17.29
N ALA A 24 -1.52 -3.03 16.49
CA ALA A 24 -1.79 -4.44 16.83
C ALA A 24 -0.50 -5.29 16.92
N LEU A 25 0.53 -4.94 16.15
CA LEU A 25 1.84 -5.59 16.19
C LEU A 25 2.78 -5.01 17.25
N GLY A 26 2.35 -4.02 18.05
CA GLY A 26 3.20 -3.35 19.03
C GLY A 26 4.30 -2.46 18.42
N LEU A 27 4.16 -2.11 17.14
CA LEU A 27 5.13 -1.28 16.41
C LEU A 27 4.72 0.20 16.44
N PRO A 28 5.70 1.13 16.43
CA PRO A 28 5.39 2.56 16.35
C PRO A 28 4.76 2.90 15.00
N GLY A 29 3.67 3.65 15.03
CA GLY A 29 3.04 4.20 13.83
C GLY A 29 3.88 5.29 13.16
N PRO A 30 3.47 5.74 11.96
CA PRO A 30 4.12 6.83 11.26
C PRO A 30 4.06 8.11 12.08
N SER A 31 5.24 8.66 12.43
CA SER A 31 5.35 9.83 13.31
C SER A 31 5.37 11.17 12.56
N ARG A 32 5.49 11.15 11.23
CA ARG A 32 5.57 12.35 10.39
C ARG A 32 4.67 12.24 9.18
N SER A 33 4.00 13.33 8.86
CA SER A 33 3.27 13.49 7.61
C SER A 33 3.90 14.60 6.78
N ILE A 34 3.86 14.43 5.47
CA ILE A 34 4.26 15.46 4.50
C ILE A 34 3.08 15.80 3.61
N SER A 35 3.02 17.04 3.14
CA SER A 35 1.96 17.43 2.22
C SER A 35 2.12 16.70 0.88
N LEU A 36 0.99 16.44 0.19
CA LEU A 36 1.02 15.83 -1.14
C LEU A 36 1.89 16.63 -2.12
N ARG A 37 1.84 17.97 -2.04
CA ARG A 37 2.68 18.84 -2.89
C ARG A 37 4.16 18.61 -2.65
N THR A 38 4.58 18.52 -1.39
CA THR A 38 5.97 18.22 -1.01
C THR A 38 6.39 16.84 -1.49
N ALA A 39 5.53 15.83 -1.30
CA ALA A 39 5.78 14.46 -1.75
C ALA A 39 5.95 14.38 -3.29
N LEU A 40 5.11 15.09 -4.04
CA LEU A 40 5.17 15.15 -5.50
C LEU A 40 6.43 15.85 -6.00
N LEU A 41 6.81 16.98 -5.38
CA LEU A 41 8.03 17.71 -5.73
C LEU A 41 9.26 16.83 -5.49
N TYR A 42 9.35 16.21 -4.33
CA TYR A 42 10.43 15.30 -3.97
C TYR A 42 10.49 14.08 -4.91
N GLY A 43 9.35 13.42 -5.14
CA GLY A 43 9.27 12.28 -6.06
C GLY A 43 9.68 12.65 -7.50
N THR A 44 9.29 13.83 -7.98
CA THR A 44 9.68 14.32 -9.32
C THR A 44 11.19 14.57 -9.41
N ALA A 45 11.79 15.16 -8.35
CA ALA A 45 13.23 15.38 -8.29
C ALA A 45 14.00 14.06 -8.29
N LEU A 46 13.55 13.07 -7.51
CA LEU A 46 14.15 11.74 -7.51
C LEU A 46 14.01 11.02 -8.87
N ASP A 47 12.87 11.15 -9.52
CA ASP A 47 12.66 10.56 -10.84
C ASP A 47 13.58 11.21 -11.91
N ALA A 48 13.86 12.51 -11.80
CA ALA A 48 14.84 13.19 -12.63
C ALA A 48 16.27 12.67 -12.37
N VAL A 49 16.65 12.51 -11.10
CA VAL A 49 17.97 11.93 -10.74
C VAL A 49 18.10 10.50 -11.30
N ARG A 50 17.07 9.68 -11.17
CA ARG A 50 17.06 8.31 -11.73
C ARG A 50 17.29 8.28 -13.25
N ARG A 51 16.73 9.26 -13.97
CA ARG A 51 16.91 9.37 -15.42
C ARG A 51 18.30 9.81 -15.82
N LEU A 52 18.88 10.74 -15.06
CA LEU A 52 20.19 11.32 -15.38
C LEU A 52 21.35 10.45 -14.88
N ILE A 53 21.23 9.85 -13.70
CA ILE A 53 22.30 9.08 -13.05
C ILE A 53 21.70 7.80 -12.47
N PRO A 54 21.40 6.77 -13.29
CA PRO A 54 20.76 5.53 -12.81
C PRO A 54 21.53 4.81 -11.69
N ALA A 55 22.86 4.90 -11.71
CA ALA A 55 23.72 4.26 -10.72
C ALA A 55 23.62 4.89 -9.31
N MET A 56 23.14 6.13 -9.20
CA MET A 56 22.97 6.85 -7.93
C MET A 56 21.52 6.89 -7.46
N ALA A 57 20.62 6.19 -8.15
CA ALA A 57 19.20 6.28 -7.89
C ALA A 57 18.84 5.64 -6.53
N PRO A 58 18.51 6.39 -5.48
CA PRO A 58 18.06 5.82 -4.23
C PRO A 58 16.73 5.09 -4.44
N ALA A 59 16.58 3.92 -3.84
CA ALA A 59 15.26 3.31 -3.69
C ALA A 59 14.39 4.27 -2.87
N GLY A 60 13.16 4.55 -3.32
CA GLY A 60 12.30 5.43 -2.55
C GLY A 60 11.12 5.98 -3.32
N LEU A 61 10.58 7.07 -2.80
CA LEU A 61 9.40 7.73 -3.29
C LEU A 61 9.56 8.17 -4.74
N SER A 62 8.71 7.69 -5.63
CA SER A 62 8.55 8.23 -6.98
C SER A 62 7.32 9.14 -7.01
N ARG A 63 7.22 9.97 -8.05
CA ARG A 63 6.01 10.76 -8.28
C ARG A 63 4.75 9.88 -8.35
N PHE A 64 4.87 8.71 -8.98
CA PHE A 64 3.78 7.74 -9.08
C PHE A 64 3.35 7.24 -7.69
N VAL A 65 4.30 6.82 -6.85
CA VAL A 65 4.02 6.34 -5.48
C VAL A 65 3.43 7.46 -4.63
N ALA A 66 3.93 8.69 -4.76
CA ALA A 66 3.36 9.85 -4.04
C ALA A 66 1.89 10.09 -4.40
N LEU A 67 1.52 9.95 -5.67
CA LEU A 67 0.13 10.05 -6.12
C LEU A 67 -0.71 8.90 -5.57
N GLN A 68 -0.23 7.66 -5.66
CA GLN A 68 -0.97 6.49 -5.18
C GLN A 68 -1.25 6.53 -3.68
N LEU A 69 -0.29 6.98 -2.88
CA LEU A 69 -0.43 7.05 -1.43
C LEU A 69 -1.12 8.33 -0.92
N GLY A 70 -1.14 9.38 -1.74
CA GLY A 70 -1.65 10.69 -1.34
C GLY A 70 -3.03 11.04 -1.91
N THR A 71 -3.62 10.18 -2.75
CA THR A 71 -4.95 10.41 -3.33
C THR A 71 -5.88 9.22 -3.05
N SER A 72 -7.18 9.49 -3.01
CA SER A 72 -8.19 8.45 -2.81
C SER A 72 -8.41 7.70 -4.12
N HIS A 73 -8.36 6.37 -4.05
CA HIS A 73 -8.68 5.48 -5.15
C HIS A 73 -9.76 4.51 -4.71
N SER A 74 -10.82 4.41 -5.47
CA SER A 74 -11.84 3.40 -5.30
C SER A 74 -12.19 2.79 -6.65
N PHE A 75 -12.45 1.49 -6.66
CA PHE A 75 -12.82 0.76 -7.87
C PHE A 75 -14.16 0.09 -7.66
N SER A 76 -15.02 0.16 -8.66
CA SER A 76 -16.33 -0.50 -8.63
C SER A 76 -16.18 -1.97 -9.04
N THR A 77 -16.64 -2.86 -8.19
CA THR A 77 -16.72 -4.32 -8.44
C THR A 77 -18.04 -4.73 -9.09
N ARG A 78 -18.94 -3.75 -9.32
CA ARG A 78 -20.29 -4.00 -9.83
C ARG A 78 -20.33 -4.89 -11.07
N ARG A 79 -19.45 -4.61 -12.04
CA ARG A 79 -19.39 -5.40 -13.28
C ARG A 79 -19.00 -6.85 -13.04
N ALA A 80 -18.08 -7.09 -12.09
CA ALA A 80 -17.70 -8.45 -11.71
C ALA A 80 -18.86 -9.18 -11.00
N ALA A 81 -19.60 -8.48 -10.17
CA ALA A 81 -20.79 -9.02 -9.51
C ALA A 81 -21.91 -9.35 -10.50
N GLU A 82 -22.16 -8.49 -11.48
CA GLU A 82 -23.20 -8.68 -12.49
C GLU A 82 -22.86 -9.83 -13.48
N ASP A 83 -21.62 -9.91 -13.96
CA ASP A 83 -21.22 -10.84 -15.01
C ASP A 83 -20.95 -12.26 -14.50
N PHE A 84 -20.41 -12.43 -13.29
CA PHE A 84 -20.07 -13.76 -12.74
C PHE A 84 -20.30 -13.93 -11.23
N GLY A 85 -21.09 -13.06 -10.61
CA GLY A 85 -21.51 -13.20 -9.22
C GLY A 85 -20.39 -12.96 -8.20
N TYR A 86 -19.40 -12.13 -8.53
CA TYR A 86 -18.32 -11.81 -7.60
C TYR A 86 -18.86 -11.14 -6.33
N ALA A 87 -18.49 -11.72 -5.19
CA ALA A 87 -18.70 -11.12 -3.87
C ALA A 87 -17.47 -11.39 -3.01
N PRO A 88 -16.93 -10.40 -2.28
CA PRO A 88 -15.87 -10.63 -1.30
C PRO A 88 -16.35 -11.58 -0.21
N THR A 89 -15.57 -12.60 0.09
CA THR A 89 -15.92 -13.62 1.10
C THR A 89 -15.32 -13.31 2.47
N ILE A 90 -14.28 -12.50 2.53
CA ILE A 90 -13.58 -12.12 3.75
C ILE A 90 -13.74 -10.62 3.95
N HIS A 91 -14.18 -10.22 5.14
CA HIS A 91 -14.24 -8.82 5.52
C HIS A 91 -12.83 -8.29 5.87
N ASN A 92 -12.58 -7.03 5.59
CA ASN A 92 -11.29 -6.39 5.81
C ASN A 92 -10.78 -6.53 7.26
N GLU A 93 -11.68 -6.44 8.24
CA GLU A 93 -11.32 -6.61 9.67
C GLU A 93 -10.85 -8.02 9.99
N ASP A 94 -11.49 -9.04 9.42
CA ASP A 94 -11.14 -10.43 9.68
C ASP A 94 -9.82 -10.78 8.98
N GLY A 95 -9.63 -10.32 7.73
CA GLY A 95 -8.36 -10.41 7.03
C GLY A 95 -7.20 -9.73 7.79
N ARG A 96 -7.48 -8.58 8.43
CA ARG A 96 -6.48 -7.89 9.27
C ARG A 96 -6.12 -8.70 10.52
N LYS A 97 -7.08 -9.31 11.21
CA LYS A 97 -6.83 -10.17 12.37
C LYS A 97 -5.94 -11.37 11.97
N GLU A 98 -6.32 -12.05 10.90
CA GLU A 98 -5.54 -13.19 10.37
C GLU A 98 -4.12 -12.77 9.98
N LEU A 99 -3.96 -11.60 9.37
CA LEU A 99 -2.66 -11.03 9.05
C LEU A 99 -1.80 -10.78 10.29
N VAL A 100 -2.38 -10.21 11.34
CA VAL A 100 -1.69 -9.98 12.63
C VAL A 100 -1.23 -11.29 13.25
N GLU A 101 -2.10 -12.30 13.30
CA GLU A 101 -1.76 -13.63 13.81
C GLU A 101 -0.61 -14.26 12.99
N CYS A 102 -0.71 -14.19 11.67
CA CYS A 102 0.32 -14.70 10.79
C CYS A 102 1.67 -14.01 11.03
N LEU A 103 1.69 -12.67 11.10
CA LEU A 103 2.92 -11.90 11.31
C LEU A 103 3.52 -12.10 12.71
N THR A 104 2.70 -12.38 13.70
CA THR A 104 3.14 -12.64 15.09
C THR A 104 3.75 -14.03 15.23
N THR A 105 3.25 -14.99 14.45
CA THR A 105 3.73 -16.39 14.47
C THR A 105 4.89 -16.65 13.51
N MET A 106 5.06 -15.79 12.50
CA MET A 106 6.16 -15.92 11.54
C MET A 106 7.52 -15.64 12.20
N PRO A 107 8.54 -16.49 11.96
CA PRO A 107 9.89 -16.15 12.33
C PRO A 107 10.35 -14.90 11.55
N PRO A 108 11.16 -14.00 12.18
CA PRO A 108 11.63 -12.80 11.51
C PRO A 108 12.36 -13.17 10.21
N PRO A 109 12.16 -12.41 9.13
CA PRO A 109 12.82 -12.68 7.87
C PRO A 109 14.34 -12.66 8.05
N PRO A 110 15.10 -13.53 7.38
CA PRO A 110 16.55 -13.54 7.45
C PRO A 110 17.08 -12.16 7.03
N GLN A 111 17.87 -11.54 7.90
CA GLN A 111 18.36 -10.15 7.76
C GLN A 111 19.28 -9.93 6.54
N ASP A 112 19.67 -10.98 5.84
CA ASP A 112 20.62 -10.91 4.71
C ASP A 112 20.04 -10.40 3.39
N ARG A 113 18.73 -10.20 3.26
CA ARG A 113 18.10 -9.73 1.99
C ARG A 113 18.10 -8.21 1.79
N CYS A 114 18.44 -7.42 2.78
CA CYS A 114 18.47 -5.96 2.68
C CYS A 114 19.83 -5.35 2.28
N ARG A 115 20.83 -6.18 1.95
CA ARG A 115 22.19 -5.71 1.60
C ARG A 115 22.58 -5.93 0.13
N ARG A 116 21.61 -5.98 -0.79
CA ARG A 116 21.96 -5.95 -2.22
C ARG A 116 21.21 -4.84 -2.93
#